data_044e8b7188f77cdc6793032419b00c36
#
_entry.id   044e8b7188f77cdc6793032419b00c36
#
_cell.length_a   1.000
_cell.length_b   1.000
_cell.length_c   1.000
_cell.angle_alpha   90.00
_cell.angle_beta   90.00
_cell.angle_gamma   90.00
#
_symmetry.space_group_name_H-M   'P 1'
#
loop_
_entity.id
_entity.type
_entity.pdbx_description
1 polymer ?
#
loop_
_entity_poly.entity_id
_entity_poly.type
_entity_poly.pdbx_seq_one_letter_code
_entity_poly.pdbx_strand_id
1 'polypeptide(L)'
;MGTPDFAVPTLEAIVAAGHDVVAAYTQPPRPGGRRGRELVPSPVQQRAEALGIAVRSPVSLKAPDAQAAFAALGADVGVVAAYGLILPQAVLDAPRHGCLNVHGSLLPRWRGAAPVQRAILAGDAETGVGIMQMAAG
;
A
#
# COMPACT_ATOMS: atom_id res chain seq x y z
N MET A 1 -0.25 -1.89 -3.28
CA MET A 1 -0.73 -0.55 -2.90
C MET A 1 0.01 -0.09 -1.65
N GLY A 2 0.79 0.94 -1.76
CA GLY A 2 1.59 1.44 -0.64
C GLY A 2 2.27 2.74 -1.00
N THR A 3 2.83 3.43 -0.01
CA THR A 3 3.42 4.76 -0.22
C THR A 3 4.79 4.90 0.44
N PRO A 4 4.96 4.77 1.78
CA PRO A 4 6.23 5.07 2.44
C PRO A 4 7.24 3.93 2.36
N ASP A 5 8.42 4.16 2.88
CA ASP A 5 9.49 3.16 2.95
C ASP A 5 9.05 1.84 3.59
N PHE A 6 8.15 1.89 4.56
CA PHE A 6 7.61 0.69 5.21
C PHE A 6 7.01 -0.31 4.20
N ALA A 7 6.43 0.18 3.10
CA ALA A 7 5.80 -0.66 2.10
C ALA A 7 6.79 -1.26 1.08
N VAL A 8 7.99 -0.70 0.97
CA VAL A 8 8.98 -1.14 -0.03
C VAL A 8 9.43 -2.58 0.19
N PRO A 9 9.78 -3.04 1.41
CA PRO A 9 10.14 -4.44 1.62
C PRO A 9 9.04 -5.43 1.23
N THR A 10 7.78 -5.06 1.42
CA THR A 10 6.64 -5.88 1.00
C THR A 10 6.62 -6.04 -0.53
N LEU A 11 6.79 -4.95 -1.26
CA LEU A 11 6.87 -5.00 -2.72
C LEU A 11 8.03 -5.89 -3.18
N GLU A 12 9.20 -5.70 -2.61
CA GLU A 12 10.38 -6.48 -2.94
C GLU A 12 10.18 -7.97 -2.66
N ALA A 13 9.56 -8.31 -1.53
CA ALA A 13 9.30 -9.69 -1.16
C ALA A 13 8.33 -10.38 -2.13
N ILE A 14 7.30 -9.67 -2.58
CA ILE A 14 6.33 -10.19 -3.55
C ILE A 14 7.03 -10.50 -4.88
N VAL A 15 7.87 -9.59 -5.35
CA VAL A 15 8.65 -9.78 -6.58
C VAL A 15 9.62 -10.94 -6.43
N ALA A 16 10.34 -11.00 -5.31
CA ALA A 16 11.32 -12.06 -5.05
C ALA A 16 10.68 -13.45 -4.97
N ALA A 17 9.43 -13.53 -4.54
CA ALA A 17 8.67 -14.78 -4.47
C ALA A 17 8.18 -15.27 -5.84
N GLY A 18 8.42 -14.52 -6.90
CA GLY A 18 8.06 -14.90 -8.26
C GLY A 18 6.65 -14.52 -8.70
N HIS A 19 5.96 -13.69 -7.92
CA HIS A 19 4.64 -13.22 -8.30
C HIS A 19 4.72 -12.13 -9.37
N ASP A 20 3.74 -12.11 -10.26
CA ASP A 20 3.61 -11.09 -11.28
C ASP A 20 2.88 -9.87 -10.69
N VAL A 21 3.61 -8.80 -10.48
CA VAL A 21 3.04 -7.54 -9.98
C VAL A 21 2.53 -6.74 -11.17
N VAL A 22 1.23 -6.76 -11.40
CA VAL A 22 0.60 -6.15 -12.58
C VAL A 22 0.60 -4.61 -12.51
N ALA A 23 0.58 -4.04 -11.32
CA ALA A 23 0.69 -2.60 -11.11
C ALA A 23 1.01 -2.29 -9.65
N ALA A 24 1.69 -1.17 -9.42
CA ALA A 24 1.90 -0.60 -8.10
C ALA A 24 1.07 0.68 -7.96
N TYR A 25 0.18 0.71 -6.99
CA TYR A 25 -0.60 1.88 -6.65
C TYR A 25 0.04 2.59 -5.47
N THR A 26 0.25 3.88 -5.61
CA THR A 26 0.88 4.71 -4.59
C THR A 26 0.30 6.12 -4.64
N GLN A 27 0.45 6.88 -3.57
CA GLN A 27 -0.01 8.27 -3.58
C GLN A 27 0.80 9.09 -4.59
N PRO A 28 0.18 10.13 -5.20
CA PRO A 28 0.91 11.00 -6.12
C PRO A 28 2.13 11.63 -5.48
N PRO A 29 3.14 12.02 -6.29
CA PRO A 29 4.29 12.76 -5.77
C PRO A 29 3.87 13.97 -4.97
N ARG A 30 4.60 14.24 -3.90
CA ARG A 30 4.33 15.36 -2.99
C ARG A 30 5.47 16.35 -3.02
N PRO A 31 5.20 17.63 -2.69
CA PRO A 31 6.27 18.59 -2.50
C PRO A 31 7.25 18.10 -1.45
N GLY A 32 8.54 18.13 -1.80
CA GLY A 32 9.63 17.74 -0.93
C GLY A 32 10.88 18.46 -1.36
N GLY A 33 12.01 18.14 -0.74
CA GLY A 33 13.27 18.80 -1.04
C GLY A 33 13.46 20.12 -0.30
N ARG A 34 14.57 20.80 -0.56
CA ARG A 34 15.01 21.97 0.20
C ARG A 34 14.06 23.16 0.19
N ARG A 35 13.30 23.33 -0.87
CA ARG A 35 12.41 24.50 -1.06
C ARG A 35 10.93 24.14 -1.05
N GLY A 36 10.57 22.85 -0.88
CA GLY A 36 9.19 22.38 -0.89
C GLY A 36 8.47 22.57 -2.22
N ARG A 37 9.18 22.88 -3.30
CA ARG A 37 8.63 23.16 -4.65
C ARG A 37 8.75 21.99 -5.61
N GLU A 38 9.70 21.10 -5.39
CA GLU A 38 9.90 19.93 -6.23
C GLU A 38 8.98 18.80 -5.80
N LEU A 39 8.37 18.14 -6.77
CA LEU A 39 7.56 16.96 -6.52
C LEU A 39 8.47 15.75 -6.38
N VAL A 40 8.37 15.09 -5.26
CA VAL A 40 9.16 13.89 -4.96
C VAL A 40 8.25 12.67 -5.03
N PRO A 41 8.56 11.70 -5.91
CA PRO A 41 7.79 10.46 -5.96
C PRO A 41 7.94 9.69 -4.64
N SER A 42 6.90 8.91 -4.29
CA SER A 42 6.94 8.08 -3.09
C SER A 42 8.06 7.03 -3.15
N PRO A 43 8.53 6.53 -2.02
CA PRO A 43 9.47 5.40 -2.01
C PRO A 43 8.97 4.19 -2.79
N VAL A 44 7.68 3.88 -2.71
CA VAL A 44 7.08 2.78 -3.48
C VAL A 44 7.15 3.05 -4.99
N GLN A 45 6.84 4.28 -5.41
CA GLN A 45 6.96 4.65 -6.82
C GLN A 45 8.39 4.48 -7.32
N GLN A 46 9.35 4.99 -6.57
CA GLN A 46 10.77 4.91 -6.95
C GLN A 46 11.22 3.45 -7.11
N ARG A 47 10.84 2.60 -6.16
CA ARG A 47 11.23 1.19 -6.21
C ARG A 47 10.51 0.42 -7.31
N ALA A 48 9.21 0.66 -7.50
CA ALA A 48 8.44 0.02 -8.56
C ALA A 48 9.01 0.37 -9.94
N GLU A 49 9.36 1.63 -10.16
CA GLU A 49 9.99 2.04 -11.42
C GLU A 49 11.33 1.34 -11.65
N ALA A 50 12.15 1.22 -10.60
CA ALA A 50 13.42 0.51 -10.68
C ALA A 50 13.24 -0.98 -10.99
N LEU A 51 12.13 -1.57 -10.57
CA LEU A 51 11.79 -2.97 -10.84
C LEU A 51 11.04 -3.17 -12.16
N GLY A 52 10.78 -2.10 -12.90
CA GLY A 52 10.05 -2.18 -14.17
C GLY A 52 8.55 -2.42 -14.02
N ILE A 53 7.97 -2.09 -12.88
CA ILE A 53 6.55 -2.27 -12.59
C ILE A 53 5.79 -1.00 -12.94
N ALA A 54 4.64 -1.16 -13.61
CA ALA A 54 3.77 -0.03 -13.93
C ALA A 54 3.25 0.64 -12.65
N VAL A 55 3.36 1.96 -12.58
CA VAL A 55 2.93 2.75 -11.42
C VAL A 55 1.68 3.52 -11.77
N ARG A 56 0.70 3.53 -10.88
CA ARG A 56 -0.51 4.33 -10.96
C ARG A 56 -0.68 5.13 -9.66
N SER A 57 -1.00 6.40 -9.82
CA SER A 57 -1.06 7.35 -8.69
C SER A 57 -2.34 8.19 -8.73
N PRO A 58 -3.53 7.57 -8.68
CA PRO A 58 -4.76 8.36 -8.61
C PRO A 58 -4.83 9.12 -7.30
N VAL A 59 -5.43 10.30 -7.35
CA VAL A 59 -5.65 11.12 -6.14
C VAL A 59 -6.65 10.44 -5.21
N SER A 60 -7.60 9.70 -5.79
CA SER A 60 -8.64 8.99 -5.05
C SER A 60 -9.09 7.77 -5.84
N LEU A 61 -9.55 6.74 -5.14
CA LEU A 61 -10.17 5.56 -5.74
C LEU A 61 -11.70 5.59 -5.61
N LYS A 62 -12.26 6.74 -5.23
CA LYS A 62 -13.72 6.89 -5.11
C LYS A 62 -14.41 7.10 -6.46
N ALA A 63 -13.69 7.55 -7.48
CA ALA A 63 -14.25 7.78 -8.80
C ALA A 63 -14.49 6.46 -9.54
N PRO A 64 -15.64 6.30 -10.24
CA PRO A 64 -15.96 5.07 -10.97
C PRO A 64 -14.93 4.68 -12.03
N ASP A 65 -14.34 5.63 -12.73
CA ASP A 65 -13.33 5.36 -13.73
C ASP A 65 -12.03 4.82 -13.13
N ALA A 66 -11.61 5.33 -11.97
CA ALA A 66 -10.46 4.80 -11.24
C ALA A 66 -10.71 3.38 -10.76
N GLN A 67 -11.92 3.10 -10.29
CA GLN A 67 -12.32 1.77 -9.86
C GLN A 67 -12.36 0.78 -11.04
N ALA A 68 -12.88 1.21 -12.18
CA ALA A 68 -12.92 0.40 -13.39
C ALA A 68 -11.52 0.07 -13.91
N ALA A 69 -10.61 1.04 -13.89
CA ALA A 69 -9.22 0.84 -14.29
C ALA A 69 -8.50 -0.17 -13.40
N PHE A 70 -8.77 -0.13 -12.09
CA PHE A 70 -8.21 -1.09 -11.14
C PHE A 70 -8.78 -2.50 -11.40
N ALA A 71 -10.08 -2.61 -11.56
CA ALA A 71 -10.74 -3.90 -11.83
C ALA A 71 -10.25 -4.53 -13.14
N ALA A 72 -9.99 -3.71 -14.15
CA ALA A 72 -9.52 -4.18 -15.46
C ALA A 72 -8.14 -4.84 -15.42
N LEU A 73 -7.37 -4.64 -14.36
CA LEU A 73 -6.08 -5.33 -14.19
C LEU A 73 -6.23 -6.85 -14.02
N GLY A 74 -7.39 -7.30 -13.56
CA GLY A 74 -7.64 -8.73 -13.35
C GLY A 74 -6.72 -9.35 -12.30
N ALA A 75 -6.32 -8.60 -11.28
CA ALA A 75 -5.42 -9.09 -10.25
C ALA A 75 -6.06 -10.21 -9.43
N ASP A 76 -5.26 -11.18 -9.01
CA ASP A 76 -5.73 -12.25 -8.12
C ASP A 76 -5.88 -11.75 -6.69
N VAL A 77 -4.99 -10.87 -6.25
CA VAL A 77 -4.99 -10.31 -4.90
C VAL A 77 -4.40 -8.90 -4.92
N GLY A 78 -4.96 -8.03 -4.08
CA GLY A 78 -4.36 -6.73 -3.79
C GLY A 78 -3.59 -6.82 -2.47
N VAL A 79 -2.36 -6.35 -2.45
CA VAL A 79 -1.56 -6.27 -1.22
C VAL A 79 -1.41 -4.81 -0.85
N VAL A 80 -1.85 -4.45 0.35
CA VAL A 80 -1.90 -3.07 0.83
C VAL A 80 -0.98 -2.90 2.03
N ALA A 81 -0.06 -1.97 1.95
CA ALA A 81 0.88 -1.65 3.02
C ALA A 81 1.04 -0.14 3.11
N ALA A 82 0.39 0.48 4.08
CA ALA A 82 0.45 1.93 4.33
C ALA A 82 0.17 2.76 3.06
N TYR A 83 -0.92 2.47 2.36
CA TYR A 83 -1.28 3.18 1.13
C TYR A 83 -1.70 4.63 1.41
N GLY A 84 -2.52 4.82 2.43
CA GLY A 84 -2.95 6.15 2.87
C GLY A 84 -4.18 6.71 2.17
N LEU A 85 -4.76 5.99 1.22
CA LEU A 85 -6.03 6.34 0.59
C LEU A 85 -7.12 5.34 0.98
N ILE A 86 -8.36 5.83 1.00
CA ILE A 86 -9.51 4.98 1.28
C ILE A 86 -9.72 4.00 0.13
N LEU A 87 -9.95 2.73 0.47
CA LEU A 87 -10.27 1.69 -0.49
C LEU A 87 -11.77 1.39 -0.43
N PRO A 88 -12.55 1.88 -1.41
CA PRO A 88 -13.99 1.59 -1.47
C PRO A 88 -14.25 0.10 -1.67
N GLN A 89 -15.45 -0.35 -1.36
CA GLN A 89 -15.84 -1.75 -1.47
C GLN A 89 -15.59 -2.30 -2.90
N ALA A 90 -15.86 -1.50 -3.93
CA ALA A 90 -15.63 -1.91 -5.31
C ALA A 90 -14.15 -2.24 -5.59
N VAL A 91 -13.23 -1.55 -4.93
CA VAL A 91 -11.79 -1.82 -5.05
C VAL A 91 -11.42 -3.08 -4.25
N LEU A 92 -11.97 -3.23 -3.05
CA LEU A 92 -11.68 -4.40 -2.20
C LEU A 92 -12.19 -5.70 -2.83
N ASP A 93 -13.29 -5.62 -3.56
CA ASP A 93 -13.91 -6.80 -4.20
C ASP A 93 -13.36 -7.12 -5.59
N ALA A 94 -12.65 -6.19 -6.20
CA ALA A 94 -12.18 -6.36 -7.58
C ALA A 94 -11.18 -7.51 -7.75
N PRO A 95 -10.15 -7.66 -6.88
CA PRO A 95 -9.28 -8.82 -6.99
C PRO A 95 -10.01 -10.12 -6.66
N ARG A 96 -9.66 -11.19 -7.35
CA ARG A 96 -10.29 -12.50 -7.20
C ARG A 96 -10.34 -12.98 -5.75
N HIS A 97 -9.27 -12.72 -5.00
CA HIS A 97 -9.15 -13.12 -3.58
C HIS A 97 -9.20 -11.92 -2.63
N GLY A 98 -9.67 -10.77 -3.10
CA GLY A 98 -9.76 -9.57 -2.27
C GLY A 98 -8.42 -8.90 -2.04
N CYS A 99 -8.35 -8.11 -0.97
CA CYS A 99 -7.16 -7.37 -0.60
C CYS A 99 -6.65 -7.79 0.78
N LEU A 100 -5.34 -7.89 0.90
CA LEU A 100 -4.65 -8.18 2.16
C LEU A 100 -3.92 -6.93 2.63
N ASN A 101 -4.02 -6.62 3.90
CA ASN A 101 -3.30 -5.52 4.51
C ASN A 101 -2.11 -6.04 5.32
N VAL A 102 -0.94 -5.49 5.04
CA VAL A 102 0.27 -5.73 5.84
C VAL A 102 0.33 -4.66 6.92
N HIS A 103 0.07 -5.05 8.15
CA HIS A 103 0.00 -4.15 9.30
C HIS A 103 1.26 -4.25 10.15
N GLY A 104 1.82 -3.11 10.54
CA GLY A 104 3.09 -3.04 11.27
C GLY A 104 2.96 -3.32 12.76
N SER A 105 2.16 -4.31 13.16
CA SER A 105 2.02 -4.74 14.55
C SER A 105 1.59 -6.20 14.62
N LEU A 106 1.71 -6.79 15.81
CA LEU A 106 1.11 -8.09 16.10
C LEU A 106 -0.37 -7.86 16.41
N LEU A 107 -1.24 -8.18 15.46
CA LEU A 107 -2.68 -8.00 15.62
C LEU A 107 -3.24 -8.93 16.71
N PRO A 108 -4.27 -8.51 17.46
CA PRO A 108 -5.09 -7.30 17.32
C PRO A 108 -4.53 -6.02 17.96
N ARG A 109 -3.32 -6.06 18.49
CA ARG A 109 -2.71 -4.90 19.12
C ARG A 109 -2.34 -3.84 18.07
N TRP A 110 -2.56 -2.57 18.39
CA TRP A 110 -2.20 -1.41 17.56
C TRP A 110 -2.85 -1.40 16.16
N ARG A 111 -4.14 -1.69 16.11
CA ARG A 111 -4.93 -1.48 14.89
C ARG A 111 -4.99 0.01 14.57
N GLY A 112 -5.02 0.35 13.28
CA GLY A 112 -5.13 1.71 12.81
C GLY A 112 -3.77 2.34 12.49
N ALA A 113 -3.67 3.66 12.66
CA ALA A 113 -2.50 4.43 12.27
C ALA A 113 -1.32 4.30 13.23
N ALA A 114 -0.10 4.42 12.70
CA ALA A 114 1.15 4.48 13.45
C ALA A 114 1.37 3.31 14.44
N PRO A 115 1.19 2.05 14.03
CA PRO A 115 1.30 0.91 14.96
C PRO A 115 2.70 0.74 15.55
N VAL A 116 3.76 0.97 14.76
CA VAL A 116 5.15 0.84 15.24
C VAL A 116 5.45 1.89 16.30
N GLN A 117 5.10 3.14 16.05
CA GLN A 117 5.30 4.25 16.98
C GLN A 117 4.53 4.03 18.28
N ARG A 118 3.29 3.54 18.19
CA ARG A 118 2.48 3.23 19.38
C ARG A 118 3.06 2.11 20.20
N ALA A 119 3.58 1.07 19.57
CA ALA A 119 4.22 -0.04 20.28
C ALA A 119 5.46 0.43 21.06
N ILE A 120 6.28 1.27 20.45
CA ILE A 120 7.47 1.83 21.10
C ILE A 120 7.08 2.71 22.29
N LEU A 121 6.10 3.60 22.11
CA LEU A 121 5.63 4.49 23.18
C LEU A 121 5.00 3.74 24.35
N ALA A 122 4.35 2.63 24.10
CA ALA A 122 3.75 1.79 25.14
C ALA A 122 4.76 0.87 25.82
N GLY A 123 6.00 0.80 25.33
CA GLY A 123 7.02 -0.07 25.90
C GLY A 123 6.80 -1.54 25.58
N ASP A 124 6.19 -1.85 24.44
CA ASP A 124 5.98 -3.23 24.01
C ASP A 124 7.32 -3.96 23.87
N ALA A 125 7.41 -5.15 24.47
CA ALA A 125 8.60 -5.99 24.38
C ALA A 125 8.77 -6.58 22.97
N GLU A 126 7.65 -6.78 22.28
CA GLU A 126 7.62 -7.35 20.93
C GLU A 126 6.69 -6.53 20.05
N THR A 127 7.09 -6.38 18.79
CA THR A 127 6.24 -5.90 17.72
C THR A 127 6.57 -6.69 16.47
N GLY A 128 5.69 -6.64 15.48
CA GLY A 128 5.89 -7.41 14.27
C GLY A 128 4.98 -6.94 13.15
N VAL A 129 4.78 -7.80 12.16
CA VAL A 129 3.92 -7.52 11.02
C VAL A 129 2.80 -8.54 11.00
N GLY A 130 1.56 -8.05 11.02
CA GLY A 130 0.37 -8.86 10.84
C GLY A 130 -0.17 -8.72 9.43
N ILE A 131 -0.77 -9.79 8.92
CA ILE A 131 -1.43 -9.79 7.61
C ILE A 131 -2.90 -10.10 7.84
N MET A 132 -3.79 -9.25 7.30
CA MET A 132 -5.23 -9.41 7.49
C MET A 132 -5.97 -9.15 6.18
N GLN A 133 -7.07 -9.86 5.99
CA GLN A 133 -7.96 -9.58 4.87
C GLN A 133 -8.75 -8.30 5.17
N MET A 134 -8.83 -7.42 4.17
CA MET A 134 -9.49 -6.13 4.33
C MET A 134 -10.97 -6.23 4.01
N ALA A 135 -11.76 -5.47 4.79
CA ALA A 135 -13.18 -5.24 4.52
C ALA A 135 -13.46 -3.75 4.67
N ALA A 136 -14.43 -3.23 3.92
CA ALA A 136 -14.86 -1.85 4.03
C ALA A 136 -15.59 -1.61 5.36
N GLY A 137 -15.34 -0.46 5.96
CA GLY A 137 -16.01 -0.08 7.22
C GLY A 137 -15.11 0.27 8.36
#